data_5c420eb0645839a4b4c5f6216a5a8c34
#
_entry.id   5c420eb0645839a4b4c5f6216a5a8c34
#
_cell.length_a   1.000
_cell.length_b   1.000
_cell.length_c   1.000
_cell.angle_alpha   90.00
_cell.angle_beta   90.00
_cell.angle_gamma   90.00
#
_symmetry.space_group_name_H-M   'P 1'
#
loop_
_entity.id
_entity.type
_entity.pdbx_description
1 polymer ?
#
loop_
_entity_poly.entity_id
_entity_poly.type
_entity_poly.pdbx_seq_one_letter_code
_entity_poly.pdbx_strand_id
1 'polypeptide(L)'
;MALRIIFMGTPDFAVPILNSIINSQHRLLAIYTQNPKKSDRGQKINISPVHYFAKEKKIEVRSPKDLNLEEKIFIQKLNPDIIVVAAYGKIIPPEFLKIKNTKFINIHASLLPKWRGAAPIQRS
;
A
#
# COMPACT_ATOMS: atom_id res chain seq x y z
N MET A 1 -17.97 12.90 -4.98
CA MET A 1 -16.65 13.55 -4.97
C MET A 1 -15.54 12.52 -5.03
N ALA A 2 -14.60 12.71 -5.90
CA ALA A 2 -13.49 11.79 -6.05
C ALA A 2 -12.32 12.21 -5.15
N LEU A 3 -11.77 11.24 -4.44
CA LEU A 3 -10.63 11.47 -3.57
C LEU A 3 -9.34 11.12 -4.31
N ARG A 4 -8.27 11.79 -3.95
CA ARG A 4 -6.94 11.53 -4.47
C ARG A 4 -6.26 10.61 -3.46
N ILE A 5 -5.89 9.42 -3.89
CA ILE A 5 -5.45 8.35 -2.99
C ILE A 5 -4.06 7.86 -3.35
N ILE A 6 -3.22 7.71 -2.32
CA ILE A 6 -1.97 6.96 -2.43
C ILE A 6 -2.16 5.67 -1.65
N PHE A 7 -1.72 4.56 -2.20
CA PHE A 7 -1.84 3.25 -1.58
C PHE A 7 -0.47 2.74 -1.16
N MET A 8 -0.38 2.24 0.07
CA MET A 8 0.85 1.64 0.59
C MET A 8 0.52 0.25 1.10
N GLY A 9 1.00 -0.79 0.45
CA GLY A 9 0.71 -2.15 0.88
C GLY A 9 1.62 -3.15 0.22
N THR A 10 1.66 -4.35 0.79
CA THR A 10 2.62 -5.36 0.36
C THR A 10 2.02 -6.75 0.18
N PRO A 11 1.32 -7.34 1.18
CA PRO A 11 0.94 -8.76 1.09
C PRO A 11 -0.31 -9.00 0.27
N ASP A 12 -0.65 -10.27 0.14
CA ASP A 12 -1.82 -10.69 -0.65
C ASP A 12 -3.10 -10.00 -0.24
N PHE A 13 -3.33 -9.84 1.07
CA PHE A 13 -4.61 -9.26 1.49
C PHE A 13 -4.75 -7.80 1.07
N ALA A 14 -3.65 -7.14 0.78
CA ALA A 14 -3.68 -5.75 0.33
C ALA A 14 -4.12 -5.63 -1.14
N VAL A 15 -3.98 -6.71 -1.92
CA VAL A 15 -4.29 -6.66 -3.34
C VAL A 15 -5.77 -6.37 -3.62
N PRO A 16 -6.73 -7.06 -2.97
CA PRO A 16 -8.14 -6.73 -3.24
C PRO A 16 -8.49 -5.30 -2.83
N ILE A 17 -7.83 -4.78 -1.80
CA ILE A 17 -8.07 -3.40 -1.37
C ILE A 17 -7.60 -2.43 -2.47
N LEU A 18 -6.41 -2.66 -2.99
CA LEU A 18 -5.88 -1.86 -4.09
C LEU A 18 -6.78 -1.96 -5.31
N ASN A 19 -7.23 -3.17 -5.64
CA ASN A 19 -8.09 -3.37 -6.78
C ASN A 19 -9.41 -2.60 -6.63
N SER A 20 -9.95 -2.57 -5.41
CA SER A 20 -11.16 -1.81 -5.15
C SER A 20 -10.96 -0.32 -5.40
N ILE A 21 -9.79 0.20 -5.02
CA ILE A 21 -9.49 1.60 -5.26
C ILE A 21 -9.39 1.88 -6.76
N ILE A 22 -8.71 1.00 -7.49
CA ILE A 22 -8.55 1.16 -8.94
C ILE A 22 -9.91 1.17 -9.65
N ASN A 23 -10.84 0.33 -9.19
CA ASN A 23 -12.16 0.23 -9.81
C ASN A 23 -13.18 1.23 -9.26
N SER A 24 -12.77 2.08 -8.33
CA SER A 24 -13.67 3.07 -7.75
C SER A 24 -13.68 4.34 -8.58
N GLN A 25 -14.48 5.31 -8.15
CA GLN A 25 -14.49 6.63 -8.77
C GLN A 25 -13.29 7.47 -8.33
N HIS A 26 -12.55 7.00 -7.32
CA HIS A 26 -11.45 7.76 -6.77
C HIS A 26 -10.20 7.62 -7.63
N ARG A 27 -9.28 8.56 -7.45
CA ARG A 27 -8.10 8.62 -8.27
C ARG A 27 -6.89 8.06 -7.52
N LEU A 28 -6.31 7.00 -8.05
CA LEU A 28 -5.09 6.43 -7.49
C LEU A 28 -3.91 7.21 -8.04
N LEU A 29 -3.14 7.82 -7.15
CA LEU A 29 -2.00 8.68 -7.53
C LEU A 29 -0.69 7.91 -7.58
N ALA A 30 -0.49 6.98 -6.65
CA ALA A 30 0.76 6.24 -6.55
C ALA A 30 0.56 5.00 -5.71
N ILE A 31 1.42 4.02 -5.92
CA ILE A 31 1.45 2.78 -5.14
C ILE A 31 2.83 2.65 -4.53
N TYR A 32 2.86 2.42 -3.21
CA TYR A 32 4.10 2.10 -2.49
C TYR A 32 4.02 0.66 -2.03
N THR A 33 5.11 -0.07 -2.19
CA THR A 33 5.19 -1.45 -1.72
C THR A 33 6.62 -1.74 -1.31
N GLN A 34 6.84 -2.83 -0.60
CA GLN A 34 8.20 -3.17 -0.18
C GLN A 34 9.10 -3.49 -1.35
N ASN A 35 10.39 -3.28 -1.14
CA ASN A 35 11.40 -3.59 -2.15
C ASN A 35 11.35 -5.07 -2.53
N PRO A 36 11.73 -5.39 -3.76
CA PRO A 36 11.93 -6.79 -4.13
C PRO A 36 12.95 -7.43 -3.21
N LYS A 37 12.74 -8.69 -2.85
CA LYS A 37 13.63 -9.42 -1.96
C LYS A 37 14.21 -10.62 -2.68
N LYS A 38 15.47 -10.95 -2.38
CA LYS A 38 16.07 -12.15 -2.91
C LYS A 38 15.59 -13.35 -2.13
N SER A 39 15.27 -14.43 -2.84
CA SER A 39 14.93 -15.67 -2.15
C SER A 39 16.21 -16.30 -1.62
N ASP A 40 16.07 -17.17 -0.64
CA ASP A 40 17.23 -17.87 -0.08
C ASP A 40 17.84 -18.84 -1.07
N ARG A 41 17.08 -19.29 -2.04
CA ARG A 41 17.55 -20.25 -3.01
C ARG A 41 17.55 -19.64 -4.39
N GLY A 42 18.62 -19.89 -5.13
CA GLY A 42 18.71 -19.50 -6.50
C GLY A 42 18.81 -18.01 -6.74
N GLN A 43 18.94 -17.23 -5.69
CA GLN A 43 19.14 -15.80 -5.82
C GLN A 43 18.05 -15.10 -6.61
N LYS A 44 16.86 -15.68 -6.65
CA LYS A 44 15.76 -15.06 -7.38
C LYS A 44 15.26 -13.83 -6.64
N ILE A 45 14.89 -12.82 -7.40
CA ILE A 45 14.30 -11.62 -6.84
C ILE A 45 12.78 -11.78 -6.83
N ASN A 46 12.19 -11.69 -5.65
CA ASN A 46 10.74 -11.83 -5.50
C ASN A 46 10.13 -10.48 -5.23
N ILE A 47 9.21 -10.08 -6.09
CA ILE A 47 8.46 -8.85 -5.87
C ILE A 47 7.25 -9.18 -4.99
N SER A 48 6.71 -8.16 -4.32
CA SER A 48 5.57 -8.36 -3.44
C SER A 48 4.30 -8.66 -4.23
N PRO A 49 3.28 -9.26 -3.58
CA PRO A 49 1.99 -9.45 -4.26
C PRO A 49 1.40 -8.17 -4.83
N VAL A 50 1.51 -7.05 -4.09
CA VAL A 50 1.03 -5.77 -4.59
C VAL A 50 1.83 -5.33 -5.82
N HIS A 51 3.16 -5.51 -5.78
CA HIS A 51 4.01 -5.15 -6.91
C HIS A 51 3.64 -5.98 -8.14
N TYR A 52 3.45 -7.29 -7.94
CA TYR A 52 3.08 -8.18 -9.03
C TYR A 52 1.73 -7.77 -9.64
N PHE A 53 0.76 -7.49 -8.79
CA PHE A 53 -0.56 -7.07 -9.24
C PHE A 53 -0.48 -5.77 -10.05
N ALA A 54 0.28 -4.80 -9.54
CA ALA A 54 0.44 -3.52 -10.24
C ALA A 54 1.12 -3.72 -11.59
N LYS A 55 2.09 -4.61 -11.65
CA LYS A 55 2.78 -4.91 -12.89
C LYS A 55 1.82 -5.51 -13.92
N GLU A 56 0.93 -6.40 -13.47
CA GLU A 56 -0.07 -6.98 -14.35
C GLU A 56 -1.03 -5.93 -14.88
N LYS A 57 -1.29 -4.90 -14.10
CA LYS A 57 -2.16 -3.79 -14.50
C LYS A 57 -1.40 -2.69 -15.22
N LYS A 58 -0.09 -2.84 -15.38
CA LYS A 58 0.78 -1.86 -16.02
C LYS A 58 0.79 -0.53 -15.27
N ILE A 59 0.76 -0.62 -13.94
CA ILE A 59 0.83 0.54 -13.05
C ILE A 59 2.17 0.52 -12.37
N GLU A 60 2.89 1.65 -12.39
CA GLU A 60 4.19 1.75 -11.74
C GLU A 60 4.04 1.77 -10.23
N VAL A 61 5.03 1.21 -9.54
CA VAL A 61 5.08 1.27 -8.09
C VAL A 61 6.36 1.99 -7.66
N ARG A 62 6.32 2.52 -6.45
CA ARG A 62 7.51 3.04 -5.81
C ARG A 62 7.86 2.09 -4.66
N SER A 63 9.11 1.66 -4.65
CA SER A 63 9.55 0.73 -3.60
C SER A 63 10.89 1.21 -3.04
N PRO A 64 10.89 2.39 -2.41
CA PRO A 64 12.12 2.93 -1.85
C PRO A 64 12.57 2.09 -0.67
N LYS A 65 13.88 2.15 -0.38
CA LYS A 65 14.41 1.47 0.76
C LYS A 65 13.79 2.02 2.05
N ASP A 66 13.66 3.33 2.12
CA ASP A 66 13.07 4.02 3.26
C ASP A 66 12.22 5.17 2.79
N LEU A 67 11.24 5.54 3.60
CA LEU A 67 10.46 6.74 3.33
C LEU A 67 11.28 7.94 3.84
N ASN A 68 12.05 8.52 2.93
CA ASN A 68 12.93 9.62 3.24
C ASN A 68 12.33 10.95 2.79
N LEU A 69 13.11 12.02 2.87
CA LEU A 69 12.65 13.35 2.51
C LEU A 69 12.22 13.42 1.05
N GLU A 70 12.93 12.74 0.18
CA GLU A 70 12.58 12.73 -1.24
C GLU A 70 11.17 12.19 -1.45
N GLU A 71 10.82 11.10 -0.74
CA GLU A 71 9.49 10.54 -0.86
C GLU A 71 8.43 11.45 -0.24
N LYS A 72 8.78 12.13 0.85
CA LYS A 72 7.85 13.08 1.45
C LYS A 72 7.53 14.21 0.49
N ILE A 73 8.55 14.73 -0.18
CA ILE A 73 8.36 15.81 -1.17
C ILE A 73 7.50 15.31 -2.32
N PHE A 74 7.77 14.10 -2.80
CA PHE A 74 6.98 13.51 -3.87
C PHE A 74 5.50 13.43 -3.50
N ILE A 75 5.22 12.93 -2.30
CA ILE A 75 3.85 12.79 -1.81
C ILE A 75 3.19 14.16 -1.67
N GLN A 76 3.92 15.12 -1.11
CA GLN A 76 3.36 16.47 -0.94
C GLN A 76 2.99 17.10 -2.28
N LYS A 77 3.80 16.88 -3.30
CA LYS A 77 3.51 17.41 -4.62
C LYS A 77 2.28 16.79 -5.24
N LEU A 78 2.02 15.52 -4.95
CA LEU A 78 0.83 14.86 -5.44
C LEU A 78 -0.43 15.35 -4.73
N ASN A 79 -0.26 15.89 -3.54
CA ASN A 79 -1.36 16.43 -2.75
C ASN A 79 -2.51 15.45 -2.58
N PRO A 80 -2.27 14.28 -1.97
CA PRO A 80 -3.33 13.30 -1.77
C PRO A 80 -4.28 13.73 -0.67
N ASP A 81 -5.53 13.28 -0.78
CA ASP A 81 -6.50 13.46 0.29
C ASP A 81 -6.32 12.38 1.34
N ILE A 82 -6.03 11.17 0.89
CA ILE A 82 -5.92 10.01 1.77
C ILE A 82 -4.76 9.13 1.34
N ILE A 83 -4.05 8.62 2.33
CA ILE A 83 -3.07 7.55 2.10
C ILE A 83 -3.62 6.31 2.80
N VAL A 84 -3.88 5.27 2.02
CA VAL A 84 -4.40 4.01 2.54
C VAL A 84 -3.23 3.08 2.76
N VAL A 85 -3.06 2.65 4.02
CA VAL A 85 -1.96 1.75 4.39
C VAL A 85 -2.54 0.37 4.70
N ALA A 86 -2.08 -0.64 3.99
CA ALA A 86 -2.56 -2.00 4.17
C ALA A 86 -1.34 -2.93 4.27
N ALA A 87 -0.76 -3.00 5.46
CA ALA A 87 0.43 -3.79 5.76
C ALA A 87 1.58 -3.43 4.81
N TYR A 88 1.97 -2.17 4.83
CA TYR A 88 3.08 -1.72 4.01
C TYR A 88 4.39 -2.41 4.40
N GLY A 89 4.60 -2.61 5.70
CA GLY A 89 5.77 -3.34 6.15
C GLY A 89 7.02 -2.50 6.34
N LYS A 90 6.91 -1.20 6.14
CA LYS A 90 8.02 -0.28 6.40
C LYS A 90 7.55 0.79 7.36
N ILE A 91 8.51 1.38 8.05
CA ILE A 91 8.21 2.43 9.02
C ILE A 91 7.78 3.70 8.27
N ILE A 92 6.68 4.27 8.70
CA ILE A 92 6.23 5.57 8.20
C ILE A 92 6.67 6.60 9.22
N PRO A 93 7.64 7.45 8.88
CA PRO A 93 8.12 8.43 9.86
C PRO A 93 7.01 9.37 10.31
N PRO A 94 7.04 9.83 11.57
CA PRO A 94 5.97 10.70 12.08
C PRO A 94 5.72 11.94 11.24
N GLU A 95 6.73 12.49 10.62
CA GLU A 95 6.55 13.71 9.82
C GLU A 95 5.66 13.48 8.60
N PHE A 96 5.53 12.22 8.13
CA PHE A 96 4.60 11.93 7.05
C PHE A 96 3.16 12.06 7.52
N LEU A 97 2.91 11.68 8.78
CA LEU A 97 1.56 11.76 9.33
C LEU A 97 1.10 13.19 9.53
N LYS A 98 2.03 14.13 9.45
CA LYS A 98 1.73 15.56 9.62
C LYS A 98 1.61 16.30 8.30
N ILE A 99 1.62 15.60 7.18
CA ILE A 99 1.45 16.25 5.88
C ILE A 99 0.07 16.91 5.86
N LYS A 100 0.08 18.19 5.52
CA LYS A 100 -1.13 19.01 5.59
C LYS A 100 -2.20 18.49 4.64
N ASN A 101 -3.43 18.43 5.12
CA ASN A 101 -4.61 18.06 4.34
C ASN A 101 -4.60 16.61 3.85
N THR A 102 -3.74 15.77 4.42
CA THR A 102 -3.66 14.37 4.05
C THR A 102 -3.97 13.51 5.26
N LYS A 103 -4.91 12.58 5.11
CA LYS A 103 -5.25 11.65 6.18
C LYS A 103 -4.69 10.28 5.88
N PHE A 104 -4.25 9.59 6.94
CA PHE A 104 -3.79 8.22 6.82
C PHE A 104 -4.85 7.28 7.35
N ILE A 105 -5.15 6.24 6.59
CA ILE A 105 -6.07 5.19 7.01
C ILE A 105 -5.30 3.88 6.98
N ASN A 106 -5.24 3.22 8.14
CA ASN A 106 -4.52 1.96 8.24
C ASN A 106 -5.53 0.82 8.30
N ILE A 107 -5.47 -0.07 7.32
CA ILE A 107 -6.38 -1.19 7.24
C ILE A 107 -5.66 -2.44 7.73
N HIS A 108 -6.24 -3.08 8.75
CA HIS A 108 -5.69 -4.30 9.31
C HIS A 108 -6.43 -5.51 8.78
N ALA A 109 -5.71 -6.59 8.55
CA ALA A 109 -6.30 -7.81 8.05
C ALA A 109 -7.44 -8.32 8.94
N SER A 110 -7.32 -8.12 10.25
CA SER A 110 -8.33 -8.57 11.20
C SER A 110 -9.67 -7.85 11.04
N LEU A 111 -9.69 -6.72 10.33
CA LEU A 111 -10.93 -5.98 10.10
C LEU A 111 -11.66 -6.42 8.85
N LEU A 112 -11.04 -7.29 8.05
CA LEU A 112 -11.67 -7.75 6.82
C LEU A 112 -12.70 -8.83 7.15
N PRO A 113 -13.79 -8.88 6.40
CA PRO A 113 -14.76 -9.97 6.62
C PRO A 113 -14.06 -11.29 6.43
N LYS A 114 -14.21 -12.14 7.44
CA LYS A 114 -13.61 -13.43 7.32
C LYS A 114 -14.61 -14.34 6.72
N TRP A 115 -14.15 -14.89 5.81
CA TRP A 115 -14.95 -15.92 5.40
C TRP A 115 -14.51 -17.08 6.21
N ARG A 116 -14.40 -16.70 6.89
CA ARG A 116 -13.97 -17.22 7.69
C ARG A 116 -14.04 -17.54 8.40
N GLY A 117 -14.20 -17.59 8.33
CA GLY A 117 -14.22 -17.89 9.12
C GLY A 117 -13.60 -18.12 9.58
N ALA A 118 -13.23 -18.26 9.55
CA ALA A 118 -12.80 -18.47 10.25
C ALA A 118 -12.35 -18.16 10.79
N ALA A 119 -11.99 -17.97 10.75
CA ALA A 119 -11.72 -17.60 11.51
C ALA A 119 -11.33 -17.32 11.99
N PRO A 120 -11.07 -17.29 12.12
CA PRO A 120 -10.88 -16.92 12.80
C PRO A 120 -10.54 -16.53 13.14
N ILE A 121 -10.43 -16.18 13.06
CA ILE A 121 -10.45 -15.79 13.58
C ILE A 121 -10.38 -15.68 14.25
N GLN A 122 -10.24 -15.59 14.27
CA GLN A 122 -10.46 -15.50 15.00
C GLN A 122 -10.38 -15.19 15.60
N ARG A 123 -10.27 -15.05 15.69
CA ARG A 123 -10.38 -14.70 16.34
C ARG A 123 -9.99 -14.33 16.83
N SER A 124 -9.68 -13.99 16.81
CA SER A 124 -9.53 -13.82 17.41
C SER A 124 -9.49 -13.67 17.73
#